data_b8ac5532e32db53594217cbee07da8fe
#
_entry.id   b8ac5532e32db53594217cbee07da8fe
#
_cell.length_a   1.000
_cell.length_b   1.000
_cell.length_c   1.000
_cell.angle_alpha   90.00
_cell.angle_beta   90.00
_cell.angle_gamma   90.00
#
_symmetry.space_group_name_H-M   'P 1'
#
loop_
_entity.id
_entity.type
_entity.pdbx_description
1 polymer ?
#
loop_
_entity_poly.entity_id
_entity_poly.type
_entity_poly.pdbx_seq_one_letter_code
_entity_poly.pdbx_strand_id
1 'polypeptide(L)'
;MAQLKPGVVSGKDYLTLVGAAKEGNYALPAVNVSSSSTINAVLEAAAKNQADVIIQLSNGGAQFYAGQGLKDGFKAKVLGAVSAALHVHLLAEHYGVCVVLHTDHANKGLIPWVEALLDHGEAYFKQHGKPLFSSHMLDLSEDPMEFNLSECARILTRMAPLNMSLEIELGVTGGEEDGIGHGEHDASADNSHLYTQPEDVLQAYERLSPIGHFSVAASFGNVHGVYKPGNVQLR
;
A
#
# COMPACT_ATOMS: atom_id res chain seq x y z
N MET A 1 -1.65 -10.75 -19.80
CA MET A 1 -1.17 -9.45 -19.29
C MET A 1 -2.04 -8.36 -19.91
N ALA A 2 -2.51 -7.41 -19.11
CA ALA A 2 -3.17 -6.23 -19.65
C ALA A 2 -2.16 -5.50 -20.57
N GLN A 3 -2.59 -5.06 -21.74
CA GLN A 3 -1.75 -4.24 -22.62
C GLN A 3 -1.74 -2.79 -22.11
N LEU A 4 -1.05 -2.58 -20.97
CA LEU A 4 -0.84 -1.27 -20.39
C LEU A 4 0.51 -0.69 -20.86
N LYS A 5 0.60 0.63 -20.87
CA LYS A 5 1.88 1.29 -21.10
C LYS A 5 2.78 1.09 -19.88
N PRO A 6 4.01 0.58 -20.03
CA PRO A 6 4.95 0.45 -18.91
C PRO A 6 5.19 1.77 -18.17
N GLY A 7 5.46 1.67 -16.88
CA GLY A 7 5.69 2.79 -15.98
C GLY A 7 4.83 2.70 -14.72
N VAL A 8 4.78 3.77 -13.94
CA VAL A 8 3.89 3.84 -12.76
C VAL A 8 2.44 4.00 -13.23
N VAL A 9 1.60 3.04 -12.86
CA VAL A 9 0.17 2.97 -13.23
C VAL A 9 -0.72 3.49 -12.11
N SER A 10 -1.85 4.10 -12.46
CA SER A 10 -2.83 4.63 -11.52
C SER A 10 -4.24 4.68 -12.13
N GLY A 11 -5.24 4.97 -11.35
CA GLY A 11 -6.63 5.13 -11.81
C GLY A 11 -7.11 3.93 -12.62
N LYS A 12 -7.55 4.14 -13.84
CA LYS A 12 -8.09 3.07 -14.69
C LYS A 12 -7.06 1.99 -15.03
N ASP A 13 -5.79 2.37 -15.21
CA ASP A 13 -4.72 1.42 -15.54
C ASP A 13 -4.42 0.51 -14.33
N TYR A 14 -4.44 1.06 -13.11
CA TYR A 14 -4.36 0.28 -11.88
C TYR A 14 -5.52 -0.73 -11.79
N LEU A 15 -6.76 -0.29 -12.02
CA LEU A 15 -7.92 -1.17 -11.99
C LEU A 15 -7.88 -2.26 -13.07
N THR A 16 -7.36 -1.93 -14.25
CA THR A 16 -7.15 -2.91 -15.33
C THR A 16 -6.14 -3.97 -14.91
N LEU A 17 -5.07 -3.56 -14.24
CA LEU A 17 -4.03 -4.47 -13.75
C LEU A 17 -4.57 -5.42 -12.68
N VAL A 18 -5.30 -4.89 -11.69
CA VAL A 18 -5.96 -5.70 -10.64
C VAL A 18 -7.04 -6.62 -11.24
N GLY A 19 -7.81 -6.11 -12.22
CA GLY A 19 -8.79 -6.91 -12.95
C GLY A 19 -8.18 -8.10 -13.68
N ALA A 20 -7.04 -7.88 -14.35
CA ALA A 20 -6.30 -8.94 -15.02
C ALA A 20 -5.78 -10.00 -14.03
N ALA A 21 -5.32 -9.59 -12.85
CA ALA A 21 -4.91 -10.52 -11.79
C ALA A 21 -6.10 -11.38 -11.31
N LYS A 22 -7.27 -10.76 -11.11
CA LYS A 22 -8.51 -11.45 -10.74
C LYS A 22 -8.93 -12.45 -11.81
N GLU A 23 -8.98 -12.06 -13.07
CA GLU A 23 -9.36 -12.92 -14.20
C GLU A 23 -8.35 -14.06 -14.40
N GLY A 24 -7.07 -13.77 -14.23
CA GLY A 24 -5.97 -14.72 -14.37
C GLY A 24 -5.75 -15.63 -13.15
N ASN A 25 -6.49 -15.43 -12.05
CA ASN A 25 -6.33 -16.13 -10.77
C ASN A 25 -4.89 -16.10 -10.23
N TYR A 26 -4.25 -14.93 -10.27
CA TYR A 26 -2.94 -14.71 -9.67
C TYR A 26 -2.94 -13.46 -8.77
N ALA A 27 -1.96 -13.39 -7.87
CA ALA A 27 -1.71 -12.21 -7.06
C ALA A 27 -0.53 -11.41 -7.61
N LEU A 28 -0.59 -10.09 -7.49
CA LEU A 28 0.56 -9.23 -7.74
C LEU A 28 1.50 -9.29 -6.53
N PRO A 29 2.82 -9.50 -6.73
CA PRO A 29 3.76 -9.39 -5.62
C PRO A 29 3.87 -7.94 -5.19
N ALA A 30 3.80 -7.70 -3.87
CA ALA A 30 4.05 -6.41 -3.25
C ALA A 30 5.38 -6.47 -2.49
N VAL A 31 6.33 -5.62 -2.87
CA VAL A 31 7.69 -5.69 -2.36
C VAL A 31 8.08 -4.40 -1.69
N ASN A 32 8.37 -4.47 -0.38
CA ASN A 32 8.91 -3.34 0.38
C ASN A 32 10.35 -3.05 -0.03
N VAL A 33 10.60 -1.79 -0.32
CA VAL A 33 11.93 -1.31 -0.73
C VAL A 33 12.45 -0.26 0.24
N SER A 34 13.76 -0.25 0.45
CA SER A 34 14.43 0.69 1.36
C SER A 34 15.66 1.36 0.74
N SER A 35 15.97 1.06 -0.51
CA SER A 35 17.12 1.65 -1.22
C SER A 35 16.92 1.62 -2.72
N SER A 36 17.69 2.41 -3.46
CA SER A 36 17.74 2.34 -4.93
C SER A 36 18.15 0.96 -5.44
N SER A 37 19.03 0.27 -4.71
CA SER A 37 19.45 -1.09 -5.08
C SER A 37 18.30 -2.09 -4.98
N THR A 38 17.46 -2.00 -3.95
CA THR A 38 16.28 -2.87 -3.83
C THR A 38 15.22 -2.55 -4.88
N ILE A 39 14.99 -1.27 -5.20
CA ILE A 39 14.11 -0.89 -6.31
C ILE A 39 14.61 -1.49 -7.63
N ASN A 40 15.89 -1.33 -7.94
CA ASN A 40 16.47 -1.85 -9.18
C ASN A 40 16.34 -3.38 -9.26
N ALA A 41 16.62 -4.10 -8.17
CA ALA A 41 16.49 -5.55 -8.13
C ALA A 41 15.04 -6.00 -8.38
N VAL A 42 14.05 -5.28 -7.84
CA VAL A 42 12.62 -5.59 -8.08
C VAL A 42 12.24 -5.32 -9.53
N LEU A 43 12.66 -4.19 -10.11
CA LEU A 43 12.40 -3.86 -11.52
C LEU A 43 13.05 -4.87 -12.46
N GLU A 44 14.29 -5.27 -12.19
CA GLU A 44 15.01 -6.30 -12.97
C GLU A 44 14.30 -7.66 -12.89
N ALA A 45 13.87 -8.06 -11.68
CA ALA A 45 13.15 -9.31 -11.49
C ALA A 45 11.79 -9.30 -12.21
N ALA A 46 11.04 -8.21 -12.11
CA ALA A 46 9.77 -8.03 -12.80
C ALA A 46 9.93 -8.10 -14.33
N ALA A 47 10.90 -7.36 -14.88
CA ALA A 47 11.20 -7.38 -16.30
C ALA A 47 11.62 -8.77 -16.80
N LYS A 48 12.49 -9.46 -16.07
CA LYS A 48 12.94 -10.83 -16.39
C LYS A 48 11.80 -11.83 -16.43
N ASN A 49 10.83 -11.68 -15.50
CA ASN A 49 9.68 -12.57 -15.42
C ASN A 49 8.48 -12.09 -16.23
N GLN A 50 8.60 -10.97 -16.94
CA GLN A 50 7.49 -10.34 -17.68
C GLN A 50 6.25 -10.17 -16.79
N ALA A 51 6.45 -9.72 -15.57
CA ALA A 51 5.43 -9.54 -14.55
C ALA A 51 5.28 -8.08 -14.15
N ASP A 52 4.06 -7.70 -13.82
CA ASP A 52 3.78 -6.43 -13.16
C ASP A 52 4.02 -6.57 -11.65
N VAL A 53 4.28 -5.46 -10.95
CA VAL A 53 4.71 -5.49 -9.55
C VAL A 53 4.14 -4.31 -8.76
N ILE A 54 3.90 -4.53 -7.47
CA ILE A 54 3.67 -3.46 -6.51
C ILE A 54 5.01 -3.19 -5.81
N ILE A 55 5.52 -1.97 -5.95
CA ILE A 55 6.66 -1.48 -5.16
C ILE A 55 6.09 -0.62 -4.04
N GLN A 56 6.41 -0.99 -2.81
CA GLN A 56 5.86 -0.29 -1.65
C GLN A 56 6.95 0.19 -0.70
N LEU A 57 6.60 1.22 0.06
CA LEU A 57 7.47 1.89 1.03
C LEU A 57 6.74 1.96 2.36
N SER A 58 7.28 1.31 3.38
CA SER A 58 6.89 1.61 4.74
C SER A 58 7.49 2.95 5.19
N ASN A 59 6.94 3.51 6.26
CA ASN A 59 7.45 4.74 6.86
C ASN A 59 8.93 4.60 7.29
N GLY A 60 9.31 3.44 7.85
CA GLY A 60 10.69 3.12 8.21
C GLY A 60 11.60 2.95 7.00
N GLY A 61 11.12 2.23 5.98
CA GLY A 61 11.84 2.05 4.71
C GLY A 61 12.10 3.37 4.00
N ALA A 62 11.13 4.28 4.00
CA ALA A 62 11.27 5.62 3.45
C ALA A 62 12.33 6.45 4.20
N GLN A 63 12.35 6.38 5.54
CA GLN A 63 13.39 7.05 6.33
C GLN A 63 14.78 6.49 6.00
N PHE A 64 14.91 5.19 5.90
CA PHE A 64 16.17 4.53 5.54
C PHE A 64 16.63 4.95 4.15
N TYR A 65 15.72 5.05 3.18
CA TYR A 65 16.01 5.51 1.82
C TYR A 65 16.62 6.92 1.78
N ALA A 66 16.15 7.82 2.65
CA ALA A 66 16.70 9.18 2.78
C ALA A 66 18.11 9.21 3.39
N GLY A 67 18.55 8.11 3.99
CA GLY A 67 19.83 8.01 4.69
C GLY A 67 19.78 8.52 6.14
N GLN A 68 20.75 8.11 6.94
CA GLN A 68 20.77 8.34 8.39
C GLN A 68 21.30 9.75 8.79
N GLY A 69 21.73 10.55 7.82
CA GLY A 69 22.32 11.88 8.09
C GLY A 69 21.33 13.02 8.30
N LEU A 70 20.04 12.82 7.97
CA LEU A 70 19.02 13.84 8.15
C LEU A 70 18.55 13.89 9.60
N LYS A 71 18.72 15.06 10.25
CA LYS A 71 18.37 15.23 11.67
C LYS A 71 16.86 15.27 11.92
N ASP A 72 16.09 15.82 10.98
CA ASP A 72 14.63 15.85 11.03
C ASP A 72 14.10 14.52 10.51
N GLY A 73 13.71 13.63 11.42
CA GLY A 73 13.23 12.29 11.11
C GLY A 73 11.91 12.30 10.33
N PHE A 74 11.00 13.24 10.61
CA PHE A 74 9.76 13.35 9.85
C PHE A 74 10.03 13.76 8.40
N LYS A 75 10.86 14.78 8.22
CA LYS A 75 11.28 15.23 6.89
C LYS A 75 12.04 14.14 6.13
N ALA A 76 12.88 13.35 6.81
CA ALA A 76 13.56 12.21 6.20
C ALA A 76 12.57 11.18 5.63
N LYS A 77 11.52 10.84 6.38
CA LYS A 77 10.47 9.93 5.97
C LYS A 77 9.72 10.41 4.73
N VAL A 78 9.40 11.70 4.67
CA VAL A 78 8.72 12.31 3.50
C VAL A 78 9.66 12.35 2.29
N LEU A 79 10.87 12.90 2.45
CA LEU A 79 11.80 13.04 1.34
C LEU A 79 12.30 11.71 0.80
N GLY A 80 12.46 10.71 1.68
CA GLY A 80 12.83 9.36 1.26
C GLY A 80 11.76 8.71 0.38
N ALA A 81 10.49 8.80 0.77
CA ALA A 81 9.39 8.29 -0.03
C ALA A 81 9.27 9.00 -1.38
N VAL A 82 9.35 10.34 -1.38
CA VAL A 82 9.32 11.14 -2.62
C VAL A 82 10.50 10.80 -3.53
N SER A 83 11.71 10.69 -2.98
CA SER A 83 12.92 10.34 -3.74
C SER A 83 12.82 8.94 -4.36
N ALA A 84 12.35 7.95 -3.59
CA ALA A 84 12.11 6.60 -4.10
C ALA A 84 11.05 6.58 -5.21
N ALA A 85 9.96 7.32 -5.03
CA ALA A 85 8.91 7.44 -6.04
C ALA A 85 9.45 8.00 -7.36
N LEU A 86 10.21 9.09 -7.30
CA LEU A 86 10.84 9.68 -8.49
C LEU A 86 11.81 8.72 -9.18
N HIS A 87 12.58 7.93 -8.40
CA HIS A 87 13.45 6.90 -8.94
C HIS A 87 12.67 5.84 -9.72
N VAL A 88 11.56 5.34 -9.18
CA VAL A 88 10.69 4.39 -9.88
C VAL A 88 10.09 5.00 -11.15
N HIS A 89 9.60 6.25 -11.09
CA HIS A 89 9.06 6.94 -12.26
C HIS A 89 10.07 7.08 -13.40
N LEU A 90 11.35 7.26 -13.07
CA LEU A 90 12.42 7.39 -14.07
C LEU A 90 12.74 6.05 -14.73
N LEU A 91 12.65 4.93 -14.01
CA LEU A 91 13.18 3.65 -14.48
C LEU A 91 12.13 2.66 -14.97
N ALA A 92 10.93 2.62 -14.39
CA ALA A 92 9.95 1.58 -14.67
C ALA A 92 9.59 1.46 -16.17
N GLU A 93 9.43 2.58 -16.86
CA GLU A 93 9.15 2.59 -18.31
C GLU A 93 10.31 1.93 -19.11
N HIS A 94 11.56 2.18 -18.73
CA HIS A 94 12.73 1.63 -19.40
C HIS A 94 12.94 0.13 -19.14
N TYR A 95 12.48 -0.35 -17.98
CA TYR A 95 12.42 -1.80 -17.70
C TYR A 95 11.25 -2.50 -18.40
N GLY A 96 10.31 -1.74 -18.98
CA GLY A 96 9.16 -2.30 -19.69
C GLY A 96 8.12 -2.94 -18.76
N VAL A 97 8.04 -2.53 -17.49
CA VAL A 97 7.14 -3.10 -16.48
C VAL A 97 6.10 -2.06 -16.03
N CYS A 98 4.88 -2.52 -15.70
CA CYS A 98 3.91 -1.72 -14.98
C CYS A 98 4.17 -1.84 -13.47
N VAL A 99 4.20 -0.71 -12.80
CA VAL A 99 4.45 -0.63 -11.37
C VAL A 99 3.28 0.07 -10.68
N VAL A 100 2.68 -0.58 -9.70
CA VAL A 100 1.87 0.09 -8.69
C VAL A 100 2.81 0.61 -7.61
N LEU A 101 2.88 1.91 -7.44
CA LEU A 101 3.72 2.53 -6.43
C LEU A 101 2.88 2.88 -5.22
N HIS A 102 3.17 2.21 -4.11
CA HIS A 102 2.34 2.18 -2.92
C HIS A 102 3.10 2.61 -1.66
N THR A 103 2.39 3.14 -0.66
CA THR A 103 2.92 3.27 0.69
C THR A 103 2.20 2.33 1.62
N ASP A 104 2.99 1.61 2.39
CA ASP A 104 2.59 0.51 3.25
C ASP A 104 2.21 1.01 4.64
N HIS A 105 1.39 0.28 5.34
CA HIS A 105 0.81 0.49 6.67
C HIS A 105 1.06 1.86 7.34
N ALA A 106 0.08 2.74 7.28
CA ALA A 106 0.08 3.99 8.02
C ALA A 106 -0.98 3.96 9.11
N ASN A 107 -0.56 3.71 10.36
CA ASN A 107 -1.43 3.80 11.51
C ASN A 107 -1.82 5.26 11.80
N LYS A 108 -2.68 5.47 12.78
CA LYS A 108 -3.17 6.79 13.19
C LYS A 108 -2.06 7.84 13.41
N GLY A 109 -0.93 7.43 14.00
CA GLY A 109 0.22 8.31 14.23
C GLY A 109 0.95 8.72 12.96
N LEU A 110 0.73 7.99 11.86
CA LEU A 110 1.36 8.22 10.57
C LEU A 110 0.45 8.96 9.56
N ILE A 111 -0.78 9.28 9.92
CA ILE A 111 -1.67 10.10 9.07
C ILE A 111 -0.96 11.39 8.61
N PRO A 112 -0.25 12.16 9.47
CA PRO A 112 0.47 13.35 9.03
C PRO A 112 1.54 13.09 7.96
N TRP A 113 2.16 11.88 7.96
CA TRP A 113 3.11 11.48 6.94
C TRP A 113 2.41 11.26 5.59
N VAL A 114 1.28 10.58 5.57
CA VAL A 114 0.46 10.40 4.35
C VAL A 114 0.00 11.75 3.81
N GLU A 115 -0.44 12.67 4.68
CA GLU A 115 -0.84 14.02 4.27
C GLU A 115 0.31 14.81 3.63
N ALA A 116 1.51 14.74 4.20
CA ALA A 116 2.69 15.37 3.63
C ALA A 116 3.06 14.76 2.27
N LEU A 117 2.89 13.43 2.09
CA LEU A 117 3.06 12.78 0.78
C LEU A 117 2.00 13.24 -0.23
N LEU A 118 0.76 13.44 0.21
CA LEU A 118 -0.30 13.99 -0.65
C LEU A 118 0.00 15.43 -1.08
N ASP A 119 0.56 16.26 -0.19
CA ASP A 119 0.98 17.64 -0.56
C ASP A 119 2.02 17.60 -1.69
N HIS A 120 3.02 16.71 -1.59
CA HIS A 120 3.98 16.48 -2.68
C HIS A 120 3.33 15.88 -3.93
N GLY A 121 2.39 14.96 -3.74
CA GLY A 121 1.65 14.30 -4.83
C GLY A 121 0.78 15.28 -5.63
N GLU A 122 0.07 16.18 -4.95
CA GLU A 122 -0.73 17.24 -5.58
C GLU A 122 0.14 18.19 -6.41
N ALA A 123 1.29 18.60 -5.86
CA ALA A 123 2.26 19.43 -6.59
C ALA A 123 2.81 18.70 -7.82
N TYR A 124 3.15 17.42 -7.69
CA TYR A 124 3.63 16.59 -8.77
C TYR A 124 2.56 16.39 -9.85
N PHE A 125 1.31 16.10 -9.45
CA PHE A 125 0.18 15.94 -10.36
C PHE A 125 -0.09 17.21 -11.17
N LYS A 126 -0.05 18.37 -10.52
CA LYS A 126 -0.20 19.68 -11.19
C LYS A 126 0.87 19.91 -12.28
N GLN A 127 2.09 19.41 -12.05
CA GLN A 127 3.21 19.59 -12.97
C GLN A 127 3.22 18.53 -14.08
N HIS A 128 2.85 17.29 -13.79
CA HIS A 128 3.07 16.14 -14.68
C HIS A 128 1.78 15.50 -15.22
N GLY A 129 0.61 15.85 -14.71
CA GLY A 129 -0.69 15.29 -15.10
C GLY A 129 -0.88 13.83 -14.69
N LYS A 130 -0.02 13.30 -13.82
CA LYS A 130 -0.08 11.94 -13.26
C LYS A 130 0.31 11.96 -11.78
N PRO A 131 -0.22 11.04 -10.96
CA PRO A 131 0.10 11.02 -9.53
C PRO A 131 1.54 10.57 -9.28
N LEU A 132 2.09 11.00 -8.14
CA LEU A 132 3.40 10.55 -7.66
C LEU A 132 3.34 9.11 -7.15
N PHE A 133 2.27 8.75 -6.45
CA PHE A 133 1.97 7.39 -5.98
C PHE A 133 0.68 6.87 -6.61
N SER A 134 0.59 5.57 -6.81
CA SER A 134 -0.64 4.90 -7.28
C SER A 134 -1.67 4.81 -6.18
N SER A 135 -1.21 4.56 -4.96
CA SER A 135 -2.04 4.32 -3.77
C SER A 135 -1.29 4.59 -2.48
N HIS A 136 -2.05 4.80 -1.41
CA HIS A 136 -1.58 4.82 -0.03
C HIS A 136 -2.41 3.84 0.79
N MET A 137 -1.85 3.32 1.89
CA MET A 137 -2.58 2.52 2.86
C MET A 137 -2.77 3.30 4.17
N LEU A 138 -3.96 3.20 4.74
CA LEU A 138 -4.25 3.55 6.12
C LEU A 138 -4.61 2.29 6.88
N ASP A 139 -3.81 1.96 7.88
CA ASP A 139 -4.09 0.90 8.83
C ASP A 139 -4.64 1.50 10.13
N LEU A 140 -5.95 1.59 10.19
CA LEU A 140 -6.70 2.08 11.35
C LEU A 140 -7.56 0.95 11.94
N SER A 141 -7.13 -0.30 11.75
CA SER A 141 -7.83 -1.50 12.19
C SER A 141 -7.97 -1.61 13.70
N GLU A 142 -7.04 -1.03 14.46
CA GLU A 142 -7.09 -0.98 15.92
C GLU A 142 -7.95 0.19 16.46
N ASP A 143 -8.36 1.13 15.62
CA ASP A 143 -9.20 2.26 15.98
C ASP A 143 -10.70 1.89 15.79
N PRO A 144 -11.62 2.61 16.44
CA PRO A 144 -13.06 2.40 16.22
C PRO A 144 -13.44 2.56 14.74
N MET A 145 -14.33 1.69 14.24
CA MET A 145 -14.76 1.66 12.83
C MET A 145 -15.17 3.03 12.28
N GLU A 146 -15.94 3.82 13.08
CA GLU A 146 -16.35 5.16 12.63
C GLU A 146 -15.17 6.11 12.45
N PHE A 147 -14.13 6.02 13.30
CA PHE A 147 -12.90 6.78 13.14
C PHE A 147 -12.15 6.32 11.90
N ASN A 148 -11.96 5.00 11.73
CA ASN A 148 -11.32 4.41 10.56
C ASN A 148 -11.97 4.91 9.27
N LEU A 149 -13.26 4.70 9.10
CA LEU A 149 -13.97 5.09 7.88
C LEU A 149 -14.03 6.60 7.66
N SER A 150 -14.09 7.41 8.72
CA SER A 150 -14.09 8.88 8.60
C SER A 150 -12.75 9.40 8.11
N GLU A 151 -11.64 8.90 8.65
CA GLU A 151 -10.30 9.28 8.20
C GLU A 151 -10.00 8.75 6.79
N CYS A 152 -10.38 7.50 6.50
CA CYS A 152 -10.27 6.94 5.15
C CYS A 152 -11.06 7.76 4.13
N ALA A 153 -12.28 8.17 4.44
CA ALA A 153 -13.09 9.02 3.57
C ALA A 153 -12.43 10.39 3.34
N ARG A 154 -11.88 10.99 4.39
CA ARG A 154 -11.19 12.29 4.32
C ARG A 154 -9.95 12.22 3.42
N ILE A 155 -9.11 11.20 3.59
CA ILE A 155 -7.91 11.00 2.79
C ILE A 155 -8.27 10.63 1.35
N LEU A 156 -9.21 9.71 1.14
CA LEU A 156 -9.66 9.31 -0.20
C LEU A 156 -10.24 10.50 -1.00
N THR A 157 -10.92 11.44 -0.32
CA THR A 157 -11.41 12.67 -0.96
C THR A 157 -10.27 13.52 -1.56
N ARG A 158 -9.08 13.52 -0.98
CA ARG A 158 -7.89 14.15 -1.57
C ARG A 158 -7.27 13.30 -2.69
N MET A 159 -7.32 11.98 -2.55
CA MET A 159 -6.67 11.04 -3.48
C MET A 159 -7.44 10.87 -4.80
N ALA A 160 -8.76 10.83 -4.74
CA ALA A 160 -9.61 10.54 -5.90
C ALA A 160 -9.39 11.50 -7.09
N PRO A 161 -9.29 12.83 -6.91
CA PRO A 161 -8.99 13.75 -8.02
C PRO A 161 -7.62 13.55 -8.66
N LEU A 162 -6.71 12.90 -7.94
CA LEU A 162 -5.36 12.56 -8.41
C LEU A 162 -5.31 11.20 -9.14
N ASN A 163 -6.43 10.52 -9.31
CA ASN A 163 -6.50 9.14 -9.83
C ASN A 163 -5.72 8.13 -8.95
N MET A 164 -5.72 8.31 -7.66
CA MET A 164 -5.12 7.41 -6.68
C MET A 164 -6.18 6.51 -6.04
N SER A 165 -5.78 5.34 -5.57
CA SER A 165 -6.60 4.43 -4.77
C SER A 165 -6.14 4.43 -3.31
N LEU A 166 -7.05 4.21 -2.37
CA LEU A 166 -6.73 4.01 -0.97
C LEU A 166 -6.83 2.53 -0.63
N GLU A 167 -5.86 1.99 0.09
CA GLU A 167 -5.99 0.72 0.80
C GLU A 167 -6.35 0.99 2.25
N ILE A 168 -7.33 0.25 2.77
CA ILE A 168 -7.76 0.32 4.16
C ILE A 168 -7.61 -1.04 4.80
N GLU A 169 -7.40 -1.11 6.11
CA GLU A 169 -7.40 -2.37 6.84
C GLU A 169 -8.66 -2.54 7.69
N LEU A 170 -9.27 -3.73 7.55
CA LEU A 170 -10.43 -4.15 8.32
C LEU A 170 -10.13 -5.49 8.98
N GLY A 171 -10.38 -5.57 10.29
CA GLY A 171 -9.88 -6.65 11.14
C GLY A 171 -8.42 -6.42 11.50
N VAL A 172 -7.92 -7.15 12.49
CA VAL A 172 -6.55 -7.02 12.97
C VAL A 172 -5.74 -8.21 12.50
N THR A 173 -4.73 -7.96 11.65
CA THR A 173 -3.79 -9.00 11.21
C THR A 173 -2.76 -9.21 12.32
N GLY A 174 -2.64 -10.44 12.83
CA GLY A 174 -1.69 -10.77 13.88
C GLY A 174 -0.26 -10.91 13.38
N GLY A 175 0.67 -11.10 14.32
CA GLY A 175 2.10 -11.27 14.03
C GLY A 175 2.90 -10.00 14.30
N GLU A 176 4.11 -9.91 13.74
CA GLU A 176 5.03 -8.78 13.93
C GLU A 176 5.40 -8.21 12.56
N GLU A 177 5.21 -6.90 12.40
CA GLU A 177 5.59 -6.14 11.21
C GLU A 177 6.32 -4.86 11.63
N ASP A 178 7.45 -4.57 10.98
CA ASP A 178 8.32 -3.41 11.24
C ASP A 178 8.68 -3.21 12.74
N GLY A 179 8.77 -4.33 13.50
CA GLY A 179 9.08 -4.31 14.95
C GLY A 179 7.89 -3.94 15.83
N ILE A 180 6.69 -3.89 15.29
CA ILE A 180 5.44 -3.71 16.02
C ILE A 180 4.74 -5.07 16.05
N GLY A 181 4.63 -5.67 17.25
CA GLY A 181 3.98 -6.96 17.46
C GLY A 181 2.51 -6.78 17.85
N HIS A 182 1.60 -7.36 17.08
CA HIS A 182 0.19 -7.48 17.44
C HIS A 182 -0.04 -8.83 18.13
N GLY A 183 0.48 -9.02 19.35
CA GLY A 183 0.26 -10.15 20.22
C GLY A 183 0.48 -11.55 19.63
N GLU A 184 0.90 -12.51 20.45
CA GLU A 184 0.87 -13.91 20.06
C GLU A 184 -0.58 -14.35 19.90
N HIS A 185 -0.99 -14.73 18.69
CA HIS A 185 -2.25 -15.42 18.49
C HIS A 185 -2.18 -16.79 19.18
N ASP A 186 -2.90 -16.94 20.27
CA ASP A 186 -3.15 -18.25 20.83
C ASP A 186 -4.03 -19.03 19.84
N ALA A 187 -3.43 -19.97 19.14
CA ALA A 187 -4.12 -20.81 18.16
C ALA A 187 -5.27 -21.65 18.78
N SER A 188 -5.38 -21.68 20.10
CA SER A 188 -6.45 -22.35 20.85
C SER A 188 -7.61 -21.45 21.22
N ALA A 189 -7.47 -20.12 21.08
CA ALA A 189 -8.51 -19.13 21.38
C ALA A 189 -9.41 -18.84 20.18
N ASP A 190 -10.66 -18.45 20.42
CA ASP A 190 -11.54 -17.94 19.38
C ASP A 190 -11.12 -16.50 19.01
N ASN A 191 -10.33 -16.38 17.96
CA ASN A 191 -9.83 -15.14 17.40
C ASN A 191 -10.78 -14.54 16.34
N SER A 192 -12.01 -15.02 16.24
CA SER A 192 -12.98 -14.58 15.22
C SER A 192 -13.25 -13.07 15.24
N HIS A 193 -13.11 -12.43 16.39
CA HIS A 193 -13.26 -10.98 16.58
C HIS A 193 -12.14 -10.15 15.92
N LEU A 194 -11.01 -10.78 15.58
CA LEU A 194 -9.91 -10.14 14.86
C LEU A 194 -10.11 -10.19 13.35
N TYR A 195 -10.99 -11.07 12.87
CA TYR A 195 -11.20 -11.24 11.44
C TYR A 195 -12.13 -10.16 10.88
N THR A 196 -11.86 -9.78 9.64
CA THR A 196 -12.74 -8.91 8.87
C THR A 196 -14.12 -9.52 8.74
N GLN A 197 -15.15 -8.80 9.15
CA GLN A 197 -16.54 -9.26 9.02
C GLN A 197 -17.15 -8.73 7.72
N PRO A 198 -18.09 -9.48 7.09
CA PRO A 198 -18.79 -9.02 5.90
C PRO A 198 -19.49 -7.67 6.08
N GLU A 199 -20.01 -7.41 7.27
CA GLU A 199 -20.69 -6.16 7.65
C GLU A 199 -19.73 -4.97 7.65
N ASP A 200 -18.47 -5.17 8.05
CA ASP A 200 -17.43 -4.14 8.04
C ASP A 200 -17.09 -3.76 6.60
N VAL A 201 -16.97 -4.76 5.72
CA VAL A 201 -16.72 -4.54 4.29
C VAL A 201 -17.90 -3.79 3.64
N LEU A 202 -19.14 -4.13 4.00
CA LEU A 202 -20.32 -3.44 3.49
C LEU A 202 -20.34 -1.97 3.92
N GLN A 203 -20.07 -1.68 5.20
CA GLN A 203 -20.00 -0.31 5.71
C GLN A 203 -18.91 0.51 4.99
N ALA A 204 -17.72 -0.09 4.81
CA ALA A 204 -16.63 0.54 4.06
C ALA A 204 -17.04 0.81 2.60
N TYR A 205 -17.67 -0.15 1.95
CA TYR A 205 -18.15 0.00 0.58
C TYR A 205 -19.16 1.14 0.44
N GLU A 206 -20.17 1.17 1.29
CA GLU A 206 -21.20 2.22 1.27
C GLU A 206 -20.63 3.63 1.53
N ARG A 207 -19.61 3.73 2.41
CA ARG A 207 -19.01 5.00 2.78
C ARG A 207 -17.99 5.50 1.77
N LEU A 208 -17.17 4.63 1.20
CA LEU A 208 -15.99 5.02 0.41
C LEU A 208 -16.21 4.93 -1.09
N SER A 209 -17.02 3.99 -1.59
CA SER A 209 -17.23 3.81 -3.03
C SER A 209 -17.79 5.04 -3.76
N PRO A 210 -18.63 5.90 -3.14
CA PRO A 210 -19.07 7.12 -3.77
C PRO A 210 -17.97 8.19 -3.91
N ILE A 211 -16.86 8.07 -3.14
CA ILE A 211 -15.76 9.04 -3.12
C ILE A 211 -14.69 8.66 -4.15
N GLY A 212 -14.29 7.39 -4.18
CA GLY A 212 -13.20 6.94 -5.05
C GLY A 212 -12.94 5.45 -4.97
N HIS A 213 -11.84 5.03 -5.58
CA HIS A 213 -11.43 3.63 -5.56
C HIS A 213 -10.68 3.30 -4.26
N PHE A 214 -11.02 2.17 -3.68
CA PHE A 214 -10.33 1.64 -2.52
C PHE A 214 -10.22 0.11 -2.60
N SER A 215 -9.28 -0.44 -1.86
CA SER A 215 -9.10 -1.87 -1.59
C SER A 215 -9.10 -2.13 -0.10
N VAL A 216 -9.32 -3.38 0.29
CA VAL A 216 -9.35 -3.81 1.69
C VAL A 216 -8.25 -4.84 1.91
N ALA A 217 -7.33 -4.54 2.83
CA ALA A 217 -6.51 -5.54 3.48
C ALA A 217 -7.40 -6.25 4.53
N ALA A 218 -7.73 -7.51 4.24
CA ALA A 218 -8.66 -8.27 5.05
C ALA A 218 -7.92 -9.30 5.91
N SER A 219 -8.29 -9.37 7.20
CA SER A 219 -7.83 -10.40 8.11
C SER A 219 -8.77 -11.58 8.09
N PHE A 220 -8.28 -12.76 7.72
CA PHE A 220 -9.04 -14.01 7.65
C PHE A 220 -8.21 -15.24 8.10
N GLY A 221 -7.34 -15.04 9.09
CA GLY A 221 -6.43 -16.04 9.64
C GLY A 221 -5.00 -15.97 9.11
N ASN A 222 -4.71 -15.00 8.24
CA ASN A 222 -3.35 -14.61 7.87
C ASN A 222 -2.66 -13.90 9.03
N VAL A 223 -1.33 -14.01 9.10
CA VAL A 223 -0.49 -13.33 10.11
C VAL A 223 0.75 -12.77 9.43
N HIS A 224 1.30 -11.69 9.98
CA HIS A 224 2.62 -11.21 9.58
C HIS A 224 3.72 -12.15 10.09
N GLY A 225 4.78 -12.33 9.30
CA GLY A 225 5.96 -13.09 9.69
C GLY A 225 6.19 -14.36 8.89
N VAL A 226 7.02 -15.24 9.41
CA VAL A 226 7.42 -16.48 8.75
C VAL A 226 6.44 -17.60 9.07
N TYR A 227 5.76 -18.08 8.05
CA TYR A 227 4.84 -19.21 8.18
C TYR A 227 5.58 -20.53 8.38
N LYS A 228 5.18 -21.27 9.41
CA LYS A 228 5.55 -22.68 9.54
C LYS A 228 4.48 -23.54 8.87
N PRO A 229 4.87 -24.59 8.09
CA PRO A 229 3.90 -25.47 7.46
C PRO A 229 2.86 -26.00 8.45
N GLY A 230 1.58 -25.86 8.13
CA GLY A 230 0.48 -26.36 8.95
C GLY A 230 -0.04 -25.43 10.05
N ASN A 231 0.57 -24.26 10.26
CA ASN A 231 0.18 -23.35 11.36
C ASN A 231 -0.82 -22.26 10.96
N VAL A 232 -1.15 -22.13 9.68
CA VAL A 232 -2.12 -21.12 9.21
C VAL A 232 -3.33 -21.82 8.64
N GLN A 233 -4.50 -21.50 9.18
CA GLN A 233 -5.80 -21.90 8.64
C GLN A 233 -6.53 -20.66 8.22
N LEU A 234 -6.65 -20.46 6.91
CA LEU A 234 -7.47 -19.40 6.35
C LEU A 234 -8.95 -19.76 6.49
N ARG A 235 -9.76 -18.77 6.74
CA ARG A 235 -11.20 -18.90 6.92
C ARG A 235 -11.98 -18.66 5.63
#